data_595bf665b4c857742937c8fbe7c329a7
#
_entry.id   595bf665b4c857742937c8fbe7c329a7
#
_cell.length_a   1.000
_cell.length_b   1.000
_cell.length_c   1.000
_cell.angle_alpha   90.00
_cell.angle_beta   90.00
_cell.angle_gamma   90.00
#
_symmetry.space_group_name_H-M   'P 1'
#
loop_
_entity.id
_entity.type
_entity.pdbx_description
1 polymer ?
#
loop_
_entity_poly.entity_id
_entity_poly.type
_entity_poly.pdbx_seq_one_letter_code
_entity_poly.pdbx_strand_id
1 'polypeptide(L)'
;MTGAVFNKERHIKYYLRCLKTFLPDLYTANDSNRMLLAFFTIAGLDVLGVLQEKTTPEERQGYIEWIYHCQVPTGGFRGFTGTDFGQERRTPENAVWDPASIPSTFFAMVILVTLGDDLSRVKRSECLRWLPRLQRADGSFGDILGPGGEIEGGRDLRFCCFAAGTRYILRGRRGQGLEDVKDIDVPRLVSFIEACQVRAANFLPMSPVHPID
;
A
#
# COMPACT_ATOMS: atom_id res chain seq x y z
N MET A 1 15.71 10.75 35.02
CA MET A 1 15.75 10.51 33.56
C MET A 1 14.92 11.60 32.89
N THR A 2 15.55 12.55 32.24
CA THR A 2 14.84 13.56 31.43
C THR A 2 14.31 12.84 30.19
N GLY A 3 13.00 12.60 30.15
CA GLY A 3 12.34 12.00 28.99
C GLY A 3 12.66 12.81 27.72
N ALA A 4 13.00 12.13 26.64
CA ALA A 4 13.25 12.79 25.36
C ALA A 4 12.00 13.56 24.95
N VAL A 5 12.10 14.89 24.83
CA VAL A 5 11.01 15.76 24.39
C VAL A 5 10.80 15.57 22.90
N PHE A 6 9.57 15.26 22.46
CA PHE A 6 9.21 15.16 21.05
C PHE A 6 9.45 16.49 20.32
N ASN A 7 10.35 16.51 19.37
CA ASN A 7 10.69 17.69 18.60
C ASN A 7 9.95 17.68 17.24
N LYS A 8 8.72 18.21 17.23
CA LYS A 8 7.85 18.27 16.06
C LYS A 8 8.54 18.92 14.85
N GLU A 9 9.25 20.02 15.03
CA GLU A 9 9.90 20.75 13.94
C GLU A 9 11.00 19.92 13.24
N ARG A 10 11.76 19.13 13.99
CA ARG A 10 12.75 18.23 13.38
C ARG A 10 12.11 17.17 12.50
N HIS A 11 10.97 16.61 12.92
CA HIS A 11 10.22 15.63 12.14
C HIS A 11 9.63 16.26 10.88
N ILE A 12 9.05 17.45 10.97
CA ILE A 12 8.55 18.19 9.81
C ILE A 12 9.67 18.43 8.79
N LYS A 13 10.81 18.95 9.23
CA LYS A 13 11.97 19.17 8.33
C LYS A 13 12.46 17.88 7.68
N TYR A 14 12.46 16.78 8.41
CA TYR A 14 12.86 15.48 7.88
C TYR A 14 11.90 15.02 6.77
N TYR A 15 10.60 15.01 7.02
CA TYR A 15 9.61 14.59 6.03
C TYR A 15 9.59 15.50 4.79
N LEU A 16 9.68 16.82 4.97
CA LEU A 16 9.76 17.75 3.84
C LEU A 16 11.00 17.50 2.99
N ARG A 17 12.14 17.20 3.61
CA ARG A 17 13.35 16.83 2.87
C ARG A 17 13.12 15.53 2.08
N CYS A 18 12.58 14.48 2.71
CA CYS A 18 12.28 13.23 2.03
C CYS A 18 11.32 13.40 0.84
N LEU A 19 10.34 14.29 0.97
CA LEU A 19 9.36 14.56 -0.08
C LEU A 19 9.95 15.34 -1.27
N LYS A 20 10.91 16.24 -1.01
CA LYS A 20 11.42 17.21 -2.00
C LYS A 20 12.80 16.86 -2.56
N THR A 21 13.41 15.75 -2.15
CA THR A 21 14.74 15.34 -2.62
C THR A 21 14.72 13.93 -3.19
N PHE A 22 15.69 13.66 -4.07
CA PHE A 22 15.91 12.29 -4.55
C PHE A 22 16.47 11.40 -3.44
N LEU A 23 16.30 10.08 -3.60
CA LEU A 23 16.96 9.12 -2.73
C LEU A 23 18.48 9.29 -2.87
N PRO A 24 19.23 9.27 -1.76
CA PRO A 24 20.68 9.20 -1.82
C PRO A 24 21.15 7.97 -2.61
N ASP A 25 22.29 8.07 -3.26
CA ASP A 25 22.83 7.05 -4.17
C ASP A 25 22.85 5.63 -3.57
N LEU A 26 23.24 5.52 -2.31
CA LEU A 26 23.25 4.24 -1.56
C LEU A 26 21.85 3.61 -1.35
N TYR A 27 20.77 4.36 -1.61
CA TYR A 27 19.39 3.92 -1.41
C TYR A 27 18.61 3.78 -2.70
N THR A 28 19.24 3.89 -3.87
CA THR A 28 18.58 3.76 -5.18
C THR A 28 17.96 2.39 -5.40
N ALA A 29 18.45 1.35 -4.72
CA ALA A 29 17.80 0.03 -4.70
C ALA A 29 16.38 0.03 -4.13
N ASN A 30 15.96 1.10 -3.44
CA ASN A 30 14.59 1.29 -2.94
C ASN A 30 13.68 2.04 -3.91
N ASP A 31 14.09 2.29 -5.15
CA ASP A 31 13.26 2.99 -6.13
C ASP A 31 11.94 2.26 -6.41
N SER A 32 11.94 0.93 -6.42
CA SER A 32 10.71 0.12 -6.55
C SER A 32 9.73 0.30 -5.38
N ASN A 33 10.19 0.85 -4.25
CA ASN A 33 9.39 1.10 -3.04
C ASN A 33 8.97 2.56 -2.88
N ARG A 34 9.07 3.39 -3.91
CA ARG A 34 8.77 4.84 -3.81
C ARG A 34 7.34 5.13 -3.36
N MET A 35 6.36 4.30 -3.74
CA MET A 35 4.98 4.44 -3.26
C MET A 35 4.89 4.28 -1.74
N LEU A 36 5.59 3.32 -1.16
CA LEU A 36 5.70 3.12 0.29
C LEU A 36 6.36 4.32 0.98
N LEU A 37 7.47 4.83 0.42
CA LEU A 37 8.17 5.98 0.97
C LEU A 37 7.33 7.26 0.91
N ALA A 38 6.59 7.46 -0.19
CA ALA A 38 5.63 8.54 -0.34
C ALA A 38 4.52 8.45 0.71
N PHE A 39 3.99 7.24 0.96
CA PHE A 39 2.98 7.04 2.00
C PHE A 39 3.49 7.48 3.38
N PHE A 40 4.63 7.01 3.83
CA PHE A 40 5.16 7.40 5.14
C PHE A 40 5.43 8.90 5.24
N THR A 41 5.84 9.51 4.14
CA THR A 41 6.15 10.95 4.13
C THR A 41 4.89 11.80 4.19
N ILE A 42 3.91 11.51 3.34
CA ILE A 42 2.63 12.24 3.29
C ILE A 42 1.84 12.00 4.58
N ALA A 43 1.69 10.76 5.03
CA ALA A 43 1.01 10.42 6.26
C ALA A 43 1.69 11.04 7.49
N GLY A 44 3.03 11.09 7.51
CA GLY A 44 3.79 11.74 8.58
C GLY A 44 3.50 13.24 8.68
N LEU A 45 3.43 13.95 7.55
CA LEU A 45 3.06 15.37 7.52
C LEU A 45 1.59 15.60 7.90
N ASP A 46 0.70 14.71 7.48
CA ASP A 46 -0.72 14.77 7.80
C ASP A 46 -0.98 14.55 9.29
N VAL A 47 -0.42 13.50 9.90
CA VAL A 47 -0.52 13.22 11.34
C VAL A 47 0.08 14.34 12.19
N LEU A 48 1.12 15.02 11.70
CA LEU A 48 1.67 16.21 12.34
C LEU A 48 0.78 17.46 12.17
N GLY A 49 -0.29 17.37 11.38
CA GLY A 49 -1.24 18.45 11.13
C GLY A 49 -0.66 19.60 10.28
N VAL A 50 0.32 19.32 9.42
CA VAL A 50 1.03 20.36 8.67
C VAL A 50 1.05 20.14 7.15
N LEU A 51 0.46 19.06 6.65
CA LEU A 51 0.48 18.72 5.23
C LEU A 51 -0.03 19.89 4.36
N GLN A 52 -1.19 20.43 4.70
CA GLN A 52 -1.81 21.53 3.94
C GLN A 52 -1.03 22.85 4.04
N GLU A 53 -0.42 23.12 5.20
CA GLU A 53 0.37 24.33 5.44
C GLU A 53 1.73 24.29 4.74
N LYS A 54 2.38 23.12 4.72
CA LYS A 54 3.78 22.97 4.25
C LYS A 54 3.89 22.50 2.80
N THR A 55 2.76 22.27 2.13
CA THR A 55 2.71 21.94 0.69
C THR A 55 1.73 22.86 -0.03
N THR A 56 2.06 23.25 -1.26
CA THR A 56 1.13 24.05 -2.08
C THR A 56 0.08 23.17 -2.74
N PRO A 57 -1.06 23.73 -3.20
CA PRO A 57 -2.03 22.99 -4.00
C PRO A 57 -1.41 22.35 -5.25
N GLU A 58 -0.49 23.04 -5.92
CA GLU A 58 0.20 22.59 -7.12
C GLU A 58 1.13 21.41 -6.81
N GLU A 59 1.85 21.45 -5.69
CA GLU A 59 2.68 20.33 -5.23
C GLU A 59 1.80 19.10 -4.96
N ARG A 60 0.68 19.26 -4.24
CA ARG A 60 -0.24 18.16 -3.96
C ARG A 60 -0.85 17.57 -5.23
N GLN A 61 -1.23 18.42 -6.18
CA GLN A 61 -1.70 17.96 -7.49
C GLN A 61 -0.61 17.18 -8.23
N GLY A 62 0.63 17.64 -8.19
CA GLY A 62 1.78 16.92 -8.77
C GLY A 62 1.98 15.53 -8.15
N TYR A 63 1.79 15.39 -6.83
CA TYR A 63 1.84 14.08 -6.16
C TYR A 63 0.69 13.17 -6.60
N ILE A 64 -0.52 13.70 -6.73
CA ILE A 64 -1.68 12.97 -7.25
C ILE A 64 -1.41 12.46 -8.67
N GLU A 65 -0.90 13.32 -9.55
CA GLU A 65 -0.56 12.93 -10.94
C GLU A 65 0.49 11.81 -10.95
N TRP A 66 1.55 11.92 -10.15
CA TRP A 66 2.57 10.89 -10.06
C TRP A 66 1.98 9.53 -9.63
N ILE A 67 1.06 9.52 -8.66
CA ILE A 67 0.40 8.29 -8.22
C ILE A 67 -0.41 7.69 -9.36
N TYR A 68 -1.17 8.49 -10.11
CA TYR A 68 -1.93 7.98 -11.26
C TYR A 68 -1.04 7.46 -12.40
N HIS A 69 0.18 7.99 -12.57
CA HIS A 69 1.17 7.38 -13.46
C HIS A 69 1.62 5.98 -13.02
N CYS A 70 1.50 5.68 -11.73
CA CYS A 70 1.75 4.33 -11.22
C CYS A 70 0.57 3.36 -11.40
N GLN A 71 -0.58 3.80 -11.91
CA GLN A 71 -1.74 2.93 -12.11
C GLN A 71 -1.53 1.95 -13.27
N VAL A 72 -1.77 0.66 -12.99
CA VAL A 72 -1.64 -0.41 -13.99
C VAL A 72 -2.98 -0.61 -14.71
N PRO A 73 -2.99 -0.73 -16.05
CA PRO A 73 -4.24 -0.88 -16.81
C PRO A 73 -5.11 -2.06 -16.40
N THR A 74 -4.50 -3.17 -15.96
CA THR A 74 -5.18 -4.41 -15.56
C THR A 74 -5.64 -4.43 -14.11
N GLY A 75 -5.40 -3.35 -13.38
CA GLY A 75 -5.78 -3.17 -11.97
C GLY A 75 -4.59 -3.04 -11.05
N GLY A 76 -4.77 -2.28 -9.97
CA GLY A 76 -3.74 -1.99 -8.98
C GLY A 76 -2.76 -0.90 -9.38
N PHE A 77 -1.75 -0.72 -8.54
CA PHE A 77 -0.70 0.28 -8.69
C PHE A 77 0.68 -0.35 -8.51
N ARG A 78 1.64 0.11 -9.29
CA ARG A 78 3.05 -0.22 -9.16
C ARG A 78 3.72 0.67 -8.11
N GLY A 79 4.88 0.27 -7.62
CA GLY A 79 5.60 1.02 -6.60
C GLY A 79 6.34 2.25 -7.12
N PHE A 80 6.46 2.40 -8.45
CA PHE A 80 7.37 3.36 -9.05
C PHE A 80 7.07 3.57 -10.54
N THR A 81 7.44 4.72 -11.11
CA THR A 81 7.22 5.06 -12.53
C THR A 81 8.38 4.70 -13.45
N GLY A 82 9.55 4.36 -12.91
CA GLY A 82 10.79 4.19 -13.69
C GLY A 82 10.79 2.99 -14.64
N THR A 83 9.88 2.03 -14.45
CA THR A 83 9.69 0.88 -15.33
C THR A 83 8.48 1.01 -16.24
N ASP A 84 7.88 2.20 -16.30
CA ASP A 84 6.80 2.47 -17.25
C ASP A 84 7.36 2.65 -18.67
N PHE A 85 7.25 1.60 -19.47
CA PHE A 85 7.66 1.61 -20.89
C PHE A 85 6.74 2.42 -21.80
N GLY A 86 5.66 2.98 -21.26
CA GLY A 86 4.58 3.56 -22.05
C GLY A 86 3.67 2.49 -22.67
N GLN A 87 2.45 2.89 -22.99
CA GLN A 87 1.43 1.95 -23.46
C GLN A 87 1.80 1.28 -24.79
N GLU A 88 2.51 2.00 -25.67
CA GLU A 88 2.90 1.52 -26.98
C GLU A 88 3.97 0.41 -26.97
N ARG A 89 4.80 0.38 -25.91
CA ARG A 89 5.88 -0.61 -25.74
C ARG A 89 5.52 -1.72 -24.76
N ARG A 90 4.33 -1.69 -24.21
CA ARG A 90 3.89 -2.69 -23.23
C ARG A 90 3.43 -3.94 -23.95
N THR A 91 4.06 -5.06 -23.61
CA THR A 91 3.72 -6.38 -24.12
C THR A 91 3.43 -7.32 -22.94
N PRO A 92 2.76 -8.48 -23.16
CA PRO A 92 2.58 -9.47 -22.10
C PRO A 92 3.91 -9.92 -21.46
N GLU A 93 4.97 -10.02 -22.25
CA GLU A 93 6.30 -10.48 -21.80
C GLU A 93 6.98 -9.46 -20.89
N ASN A 94 6.84 -8.15 -21.16
CA ASN A 94 7.46 -7.12 -20.33
C ASN A 94 6.57 -6.61 -19.19
N ALA A 95 5.30 -6.97 -19.18
CA ALA A 95 4.38 -6.61 -18.09
C ALA A 95 4.81 -7.20 -16.74
N VAL A 96 5.54 -8.32 -16.76
CA VAL A 96 6.11 -8.98 -15.57
C VAL A 96 7.16 -8.12 -14.84
N TRP A 97 7.80 -7.17 -15.52
CA TRP A 97 8.87 -6.37 -14.94
C TRP A 97 8.35 -5.16 -14.15
N ASP A 98 7.05 -4.92 -14.21
CA ASP A 98 6.41 -3.77 -13.56
C ASP A 98 4.99 -4.12 -13.09
N PRO A 99 4.85 -5.15 -12.25
CA PRO A 99 3.55 -5.60 -11.79
C PRO A 99 2.94 -4.61 -10.79
N ALA A 100 1.60 -4.59 -10.74
CA ALA A 100 0.91 -4.05 -9.60
C ALA A 100 1.17 -4.91 -8.37
N SER A 101 1.39 -4.26 -7.21
CA SER A 101 1.52 -4.96 -5.93
C SER A 101 0.42 -4.55 -4.95
N ILE A 102 0.06 -5.45 -4.03
CA ILE A 102 -0.95 -5.15 -3.00
C ILE A 102 -0.52 -3.97 -2.12
N PRO A 103 0.72 -3.92 -1.59
CA PRO A 103 1.19 -2.78 -0.80
C PRO A 103 1.11 -1.46 -1.56
N SER A 104 1.65 -1.41 -2.78
CA SER A 104 1.66 -0.18 -3.58
C SER A 104 0.25 0.29 -3.90
N THR A 105 -0.68 -0.64 -4.16
CA THR A 105 -2.08 -0.33 -4.42
C THR A 105 -2.75 0.27 -3.17
N PHE A 106 -2.56 -0.34 -2.02
CA PHE A 106 -3.11 0.18 -0.76
C PHE A 106 -2.54 1.57 -0.43
N PHE A 107 -1.23 1.74 -0.50
CA PHE A 107 -0.58 3.02 -0.21
C PHE A 107 -1.01 4.11 -1.19
N ALA A 108 -1.12 3.81 -2.49
CA ALA A 108 -1.66 4.74 -3.48
C ALA A 108 -3.06 5.23 -3.09
N MET A 109 -3.96 4.32 -2.71
CA MET A 109 -5.32 4.69 -2.29
C MET A 109 -5.30 5.58 -1.05
N VAL A 110 -4.50 5.24 -0.05
CA VAL A 110 -4.44 6.02 1.20
C VAL A 110 -3.85 7.41 0.93
N ILE A 111 -2.79 7.52 0.12
CA ILE A 111 -2.20 8.83 -0.22
C ILE A 111 -3.21 9.68 -0.98
N LEU A 112 -3.88 9.13 -2.00
CA LEU A 112 -4.89 9.86 -2.78
C LEU A 112 -5.99 10.43 -1.88
N VAL A 113 -6.54 9.61 -0.99
CA VAL A 113 -7.55 10.06 -0.01
C VAL A 113 -7.00 11.14 0.93
N THR A 114 -5.78 10.98 1.42
CA THR A 114 -5.11 11.96 2.31
C THR A 114 -4.88 13.31 1.62
N LEU A 115 -4.59 13.27 0.31
CA LEU A 115 -4.42 14.47 -0.51
C LEU A 115 -5.75 15.10 -0.95
N GLY A 116 -6.89 14.48 -0.65
CA GLY A 116 -8.23 14.97 -0.98
C GLY A 116 -8.72 14.63 -2.38
N ASP A 117 -8.08 13.63 -3.04
CA ASP A 117 -8.54 13.11 -4.33
C ASP A 117 -9.85 12.32 -4.17
N ASP A 118 -10.75 12.43 -5.12
CA ASP A 118 -12.06 11.78 -5.12
C ASP A 118 -12.06 10.34 -5.64
N LEU A 119 -10.90 9.83 -6.03
CA LEU A 119 -10.67 8.51 -6.61
C LEU A 119 -11.42 8.26 -7.94
N SER A 120 -11.97 9.28 -8.59
CA SER A 120 -12.75 9.14 -9.82
C SER A 120 -11.93 8.59 -10.99
N ARG A 121 -10.61 8.80 -10.98
CA ARG A 121 -9.66 8.33 -12.00
C ARG A 121 -9.14 6.91 -11.72
N VAL A 122 -9.44 6.34 -10.55
CA VAL A 122 -9.03 4.97 -10.23
C VAL A 122 -9.85 3.98 -11.06
N LYS A 123 -9.17 3.07 -11.73
CA LYS A 123 -9.77 1.93 -12.44
C LYS A 123 -10.36 0.94 -11.44
N ARG A 124 -11.45 1.36 -10.78
CA ARG A 124 -12.07 0.71 -9.64
C ARG A 124 -12.44 -0.73 -9.92
N SER A 125 -13.11 -0.98 -11.03
CA SER A 125 -13.57 -2.33 -11.40
C SER A 125 -12.39 -3.26 -11.69
N GLU A 126 -11.35 -2.77 -12.37
CA GLU A 126 -10.14 -3.50 -12.69
C GLU A 126 -9.36 -3.85 -11.40
N CYS A 127 -9.19 -2.90 -10.51
CA CYS A 127 -8.56 -3.14 -9.20
C CYS A 127 -9.30 -4.21 -8.40
N LEU A 128 -10.64 -4.14 -8.37
CA LEU A 128 -11.47 -5.08 -7.62
C LEU A 128 -11.56 -6.46 -8.30
N ARG A 129 -11.37 -6.59 -9.63
CA ARG A 129 -11.23 -7.88 -10.31
C ARG A 129 -9.84 -8.49 -10.13
N TRP A 130 -8.81 -7.65 -10.02
CA TRP A 130 -7.43 -8.08 -9.79
C TRP A 130 -7.23 -8.62 -8.37
N LEU A 131 -7.80 -7.97 -7.36
CA LEU A 131 -7.57 -8.26 -5.96
C LEU A 131 -7.88 -9.72 -5.53
N PRO A 132 -9.02 -10.35 -5.90
CA PRO A 132 -9.31 -11.75 -5.57
C PRO A 132 -8.34 -12.76 -6.20
N ARG A 133 -7.66 -12.38 -7.28
CA ARG A 133 -6.67 -13.26 -7.94
C ARG A 133 -5.41 -13.44 -7.10
N LEU A 134 -5.17 -12.57 -6.12
CA LEU A 134 -4.05 -12.61 -5.18
C LEU A 134 -4.39 -13.36 -3.89
N GLN A 135 -5.64 -13.80 -3.74
CA GLN A 135 -6.07 -14.57 -2.58
C GLN A 135 -5.82 -16.06 -2.76
N ARG A 136 -5.09 -16.65 -1.83
CA ARG A 136 -4.80 -18.08 -1.80
C ARG A 136 -5.96 -18.90 -1.21
N ALA A 137 -5.92 -20.19 -1.42
CA ALA A 137 -6.93 -21.11 -0.92
C ALA A 137 -7.05 -21.12 0.62
N ASP A 138 -5.97 -20.80 1.33
CA ASP A 138 -5.95 -20.68 2.79
C ASP A 138 -6.49 -19.33 3.30
N GLY A 139 -6.88 -18.42 2.41
CA GLY A 139 -7.38 -17.09 2.74
C GLY A 139 -6.32 -15.99 2.81
N SER A 140 -5.02 -16.36 2.81
CA SER A 140 -3.91 -15.39 2.76
C SER A 140 -3.83 -14.69 1.41
N PHE A 141 -3.13 -13.56 1.38
CA PHE A 141 -2.83 -12.85 0.13
C PHE A 141 -1.34 -12.92 -0.20
N GLY A 142 -1.03 -12.93 -1.52
CA GLY A 142 0.32 -12.67 -2.01
C GLY A 142 0.54 -11.19 -2.29
N ASP A 143 1.72 -10.88 -2.79
CA ASP A 143 2.15 -9.52 -3.13
C ASP A 143 1.77 -9.14 -4.56
N ILE A 144 2.16 -9.96 -5.52
CA ILE A 144 2.01 -9.74 -6.96
C ILE A 144 1.48 -10.99 -7.66
N LEU A 145 1.04 -10.81 -8.91
CA LEU A 145 0.80 -11.90 -9.84
C LEU A 145 2.02 -12.07 -10.75
N GLY A 146 2.57 -13.26 -10.81
CA GLY A 146 3.61 -13.63 -11.74
C GLY A 146 3.11 -13.73 -13.19
N PRO A 147 4.01 -14.01 -14.14
CA PRO A 147 3.72 -14.03 -15.59
C PRO A 147 2.62 -15.01 -15.99
N GLY A 148 2.57 -16.16 -15.34
CA GLY A 148 1.54 -17.20 -15.56
C GLY A 148 0.26 -16.96 -14.76
N GLY A 149 0.19 -15.90 -13.98
CA GLY A 149 -0.91 -15.61 -13.07
C GLY A 149 -0.79 -16.30 -11.70
N GLU A 150 0.35 -16.92 -11.41
CA GLU A 150 0.69 -17.46 -10.10
C GLU A 150 0.81 -16.37 -9.04
N ILE A 151 0.48 -16.72 -7.81
CA ILE A 151 0.52 -15.78 -6.68
C ILE A 151 1.92 -15.82 -6.07
N GLU A 152 2.65 -14.72 -6.19
CA GLU A 152 3.98 -14.57 -5.60
C GLU A 152 3.94 -13.79 -4.26
N GLY A 153 5.07 -13.86 -3.53
CA GLY A 153 5.21 -13.25 -2.19
C GLY A 153 4.84 -14.19 -1.05
N GLY A 154 5.18 -13.78 0.16
CA GLY A 154 4.94 -14.56 1.40
C GLY A 154 3.46 -14.55 1.84
N ARG A 155 3.21 -15.23 2.99
CA ARG A 155 1.92 -15.22 3.68
C ARG A 155 1.93 -14.22 4.85
N ASP A 156 2.36 -13.01 4.60
CA ASP A 156 2.44 -11.95 5.60
C ASP A 156 1.06 -11.35 5.86
N LEU A 157 0.68 -11.22 7.12
CA LEU A 157 -0.59 -10.59 7.53
C LEU A 157 -0.76 -9.16 7.03
N ARG A 158 0.34 -8.47 6.73
CA ARG A 158 0.29 -7.13 6.13
C ARG A 158 -0.41 -7.14 4.78
N PHE A 159 -0.22 -8.18 3.96
CA PHE A 159 -0.93 -8.29 2.67
C PHE A 159 -2.43 -8.46 2.87
N CYS A 160 -2.85 -9.17 3.90
CA CYS A 160 -4.28 -9.27 4.27
C CYS A 160 -4.86 -7.90 4.65
N CYS A 161 -4.12 -7.13 5.45
CA CYS A 161 -4.51 -5.76 5.83
C CYS A 161 -4.62 -4.86 4.60
N PHE A 162 -3.63 -4.88 3.71
CA PHE A 162 -3.61 -4.05 2.50
C PHE A 162 -4.73 -4.44 1.52
N ALA A 163 -5.00 -5.74 1.36
CA ALA A 163 -6.10 -6.23 0.53
C ALA A 163 -7.47 -5.80 1.09
N ALA A 164 -7.68 -5.99 2.39
CA ALA A 164 -8.93 -5.59 3.06
C ALA A 164 -9.13 -4.06 3.00
N GLY A 165 -8.07 -3.28 3.22
CA GLY A 165 -8.10 -1.82 3.15
C GLY A 165 -8.39 -1.31 1.72
N THR A 166 -7.73 -1.86 0.72
CA THR A 166 -8.00 -1.55 -0.71
C THR A 166 -9.46 -1.86 -1.06
N ARG A 167 -9.94 -3.06 -0.69
CA ARG A 167 -11.33 -3.44 -0.86
C ARG A 167 -12.28 -2.46 -0.19
N TYR A 168 -12.00 -2.08 1.05
CA TYR A 168 -12.84 -1.15 1.81
C TYR A 168 -12.95 0.22 1.13
N ILE A 169 -11.84 0.78 0.70
CA ILE A 169 -11.80 2.08 0.03
C ILE A 169 -12.55 2.02 -1.31
N LEU A 170 -12.29 1.00 -2.12
CA LEU A 170 -12.83 0.91 -3.48
C LEU A 170 -14.27 0.38 -3.52
N ARG A 171 -14.68 -0.55 -2.66
CA ARG A 171 -16.07 -1.02 -2.61
C ARG A 171 -17.00 -0.06 -1.88
N GLY A 172 -16.46 0.64 -0.87
CA GLY A 172 -17.30 1.44 0.02
C GLY A 172 -18.34 0.59 0.78
N ARG A 173 -19.21 1.28 1.48
CA ARG A 173 -20.27 0.59 2.28
C ARG A 173 -21.40 0.00 1.43
N ARG A 174 -21.61 0.47 0.21
CA ARG A 174 -22.81 0.13 -0.60
C ARG A 174 -22.50 -0.65 -1.87
N GLY A 175 -21.26 -0.80 -2.29
CA GLY A 175 -20.85 -1.59 -3.47
C GLY A 175 -21.54 -1.22 -4.79
N GLN A 176 -22.19 -0.05 -4.89
CA GLN A 176 -22.96 0.36 -6.05
C GLN A 176 -22.15 0.29 -7.35
N GLY A 177 -22.74 -0.30 -8.40
CA GLY A 177 -22.11 -0.47 -9.70
C GLY A 177 -21.01 -1.56 -9.73
N LEU A 178 -21.06 -2.51 -8.79
CA LEU A 178 -20.07 -3.59 -8.66
C LEU A 178 -20.74 -4.96 -8.53
N GLU A 179 -21.97 -5.08 -8.94
CA GLU A 179 -22.77 -6.31 -8.83
C GLU A 179 -22.10 -7.48 -9.55
N ASP A 180 -21.49 -7.22 -10.71
CA ASP A 180 -20.78 -8.20 -11.53
C ASP A 180 -19.30 -8.39 -11.16
N VAL A 181 -18.81 -7.71 -10.12
CA VAL A 181 -17.42 -7.80 -9.69
C VAL A 181 -17.29 -8.75 -8.52
N LYS A 182 -16.68 -9.92 -8.77
CA LYS A 182 -16.39 -10.92 -7.74
C LYS A 182 -15.59 -10.29 -6.60
N ASP A 183 -16.04 -10.53 -5.38
CA ASP A 183 -15.33 -10.08 -4.18
C ASP A 183 -14.26 -11.07 -3.72
N ILE A 184 -13.39 -10.64 -2.83
CA ILE A 184 -12.50 -11.54 -2.08
C ILE A 184 -13.34 -12.47 -1.19
N ASP A 185 -12.79 -13.63 -0.86
CA ASP A 185 -13.41 -14.56 0.09
C ASP A 185 -13.13 -14.06 1.52
N VAL A 186 -14.06 -13.23 2.03
CA VAL A 186 -13.95 -12.64 3.36
C VAL A 186 -13.94 -13.69 4.47
N PRO A 187 -14.82 -14.74 4.47
CA PRO A 187 -14.76 -15.81 5.46
C PRO A 187 -13.39 -16.47 5.54
N ARG A 188 -12.77 -16.82 4.42
CA ARG A 188 -11.42 -17.42 4.41
C ARG A 188 -10.35 -16.46 4.92
N LEU A 189 -10.43 -15.18 4.56
CA LEU A 189 -9.52 -14.16 5.08
C LEU A 189 -9.58 -14.09 6.60
N VAL A 190 -10.79 -14.04 7.17
CA VAL A 190 -10.99 -14.02 8.63
C VAL A 190 -10.41 -15.27 9.28
N SER A 191 -10.71 -16.46 8.76
CA SER A 191 -10.18 -17.72 9.28
C SER A 191 -8.64 -17.77 9.24
N PHE A 192 -8.00 -17.23 8.20
CA PHE A 192 -6.55 -17.13 8.12
C PHE A 192 -5.98 -16.21 9.21
N ILE A 193 -6.58 -15.03 9.41
CA ILE A 193 -6.14 -14.07 10.44
C ILE A 193 -6.27 -14.68 11.84
N GLU A 194 -7.40 -15.34 12.15
CA GLU A 194 -7.63 -16.02 13.41
C GLU A 194 -6.59 -17.13 13.65
N ALA A 195 -6.29 -17.94 12.64
CA ALA A 195 -5.26 -18.98 12.74
C ALA A 195 -3.85 -18.42 13.01
N CYS A 196 -3.54 -17.23 12.47
CA CYS A 196 -2.27 -16.55 12.76
C CYS A 196 -2.21 -16.04 14.21
N GLN A 197 -3.31 -15.56 14.76
CA GLN A 197 -3.38 -15.09 16.14
C GLN A 197 -3.15 -16.22 17.15
N VAL A 198 -3.78 -17.36 16.93
CA VAL A 198 -3.59 -18.57 17.80
C VAL A 198 -2.14 -19.03 17.77
N ARG A 199 -1.50 -19.05 16.60
CA ARG A 199 -0.08 -19.42 16.49
C ARG A 199 0.84 -18.45 17.25
N ALA A 200 0.57 -17.16 17.20
CA ALA A 200 1.34 -16.17 17.96
C ALA A 200 1.21 -16.34 19.47
N ALA A 201 0.03 -16.65 19.97
CA ALA A 201 -0.21 -16.93 21.39
C ALA A 201 0.56 -18.17 21.89
N ASN A 202 0.75 -19.18 21.04
CA ASN A 202 1.54 -20.37 21.36
C ASN A 202 3.06 -20.14 21.30
N PHE A 203 3.52 -19.03 20.73
CA PHE A 203 4.94 -18.70 20.61
C PHE A 203 5.50 -17.85 21.77
N LEU A 204 4.64 -17.35 22.65
CA LEU A 204 5.05 -16.69 23.88
C LEU A 204 4.93 -17.68 25.04
N PRO A 205 6.00 -18.41 25.43
CA PRO A 205 6.02 -19.08 26.73
C PRO A 205 5.92 -17.96 27.77
N MET A 206 4.84 -17.94 28.50
CA MET A 206 4.74 -17.13 29.71
C MET A 206 5.82 -17.61 30.67
N SER A 207 6.97 -16.94 30.66
CA SER A 207 7.93 -17.10 31.73
C SER A 207 7.25 -16.64 33.02
N PRO A 208 7.23 -17.45 34.09
CA PRO A 208 6.70 -17.00 35.35
C PRO A 208 7.55 -15.80 35.80
N VAL A 209 6.89 -14.67 36.01
CA VAL A 209 7.51 -13.51 36.67
C VAL A 209 7.82 -13.96 38.09
N HIS A 210 9.09 -14.18 38.39
CA HIS A 210 9.51 -14.34 39.79
C HIS A 210 9.33 -12.98 40.47
N PRO A 211 8.65 -12.92 41.60
CA PRO A 211 8.63 -11.70 42.40
C PRO A 211 10.06 -11.36 42.81
N ILE A 212 10.45 -10.14 42.59
CA ILE A 212 11.71 -9.59 43.10
C ILE A 212 11.45 -9.25 44.57
N ASP A 213 12.12 -9.97 45.45
CA ASP A 213 12.21 -9.63 46.88
C ASP A 213 13.00 -8.32 47.10
#